data_7a61f1e86667f314a811bcba0d3cd798
#
_entry.id   7a61f1e86667f314a811bcba0d3cd798
#
_cell.length_a   1.000
_cell.length_b   1.000
_cell.length_c   1.000
_cell.angle_alpha   90.00
_cell.angle_beta   90.00
_cell.angle_gamma   90.00
#
_symmetry.space_group_name_H-M   'P 1'
#
loop_
_entity.id
_entity.type
_entity.pdbx_description
1 polymer ?
#
loop_
_entity_poly.entity_id
_entity_poly.type
_entity_poly.pdbx_seq_one_letter_code
_entity_poly.pdbx_strand_id
1 'polypeptide(L)'
;MKKVETLIVKYHDSKVGTLSLTPDDKLCAFEYDSTWLNEGFSISPLELPLRQGLFLAKPSPFYGNFGIFEDSLPDGYGRYLLHKLMLKEGIDDFQLSSLDRLSIVGSGGMGALTYHPEAHIKQADGVTDFDMLQEKALEVLREQQDDDAGLLLYNSGNSGGCRPKTIFADDEGHWLVKFRHTYDPLDMGVQEYRYNEMARQCGIDVPDFKLINGRYFASKRFDIDDNGERVHTATAGGLLCISLSRPVLDYSNLLSLTGYLTQDAREVEEMYRRMIFNYLIDNKDDHCKNFSFIVVKDNEKGWRWHLAPAYDLTRCTEGYNGEHATSVNGTGHPTMDDFIAVGTKIRLSEKRCRDIIEEVRETVLSPQ
;
A
#
# COMPACT_ATOMS: atom_id res chain seq x y z
N MET A 1 3.15 20.60 19.53
CA MET A 1 3.89 19.30 19.62
C MET A 1 5.39 19.60 19.75
N LYS A 2 6.16 18.82 20.53
CA LYS A 2 7.62 18.99 20.56
C LYS A 2 8.21 18.38 19.28
N LYS A 3 9.10 19.11 18.59
CA LYS A 3 9.76 18.64 17.37
C LYS A 3 10.52 17.33 17.62
N VAL A 4 10.37 16.37 16.73
CA VAL A 4 11.07 15.08 16.79
C VAL A 4 12.33 15.16 15.93
N GLU A 5 13.49 15.01 16.56
CA GLU A 5 14.80 15.09 15.87
C GLU A 5 15.32 13.69 15.49
N THR A 6 14.86 12.66 16.19
CA THR A 6 15.32 11.28 16.01
C THR A 6 14.20 10.30 16.36
N LEU A 7 14.04 9.26 15.55
CA LEU A 7 13.17 8.13 15.78
C LEU A 7 13.94 6.82 15.81
N ILE A 8 13.58 5.94 16.73
CA ILE A 8 13.96 4.53 16.69
C ILE A 8 12.91 3.82 15.82
N VAL A 9 13.37 3.21 14.74
CA VAL A 9 12.57 2.34 13.88
C VAL A 9 12.68 0.92 14.43
N LYS A 10 11.53 0.27 14.66
CA LYS A 10 11.47 -1.11 15.12
C LYS A 10 10.68 -1.99 14.16
N TYR A 11 11.01 -3.26 14.19
CA TYR A 11 10.24 -4.37 13.63
C TYR A 11 9.92 -5.30 14.80
N HIS A 12 8.67 -5.37 15.20
CA HIS A 12 8.24 -5.96 16.47
C HIS A 12 9.04 -5.32 17.63
N ASP A 13 9.68 -6.12 18.49
CA ASP A 13 10.51 -5.62 19.60
C ASP A 13 11.95 -5.29 19.18
N SER A 14 12.36 -5.69 17.98
CA SER A 14 13.74 -5.53 17.52
C SER A 14 13.97 -4.12 16.95
N LYS A 15 15.05 -3.47 17.36
CA LYS A 15 15.49 -2.21 16.76
C LYS A 15 16.06 -2.46 15.38
N VAL A 16 15.42 -1.92 14.35
CA VAL A 16 15.88 -1.94 12.96
C VAL A 16 17.01 -0.93 12.75
N GLY A 17 16.82 0.27 13.29
CA GLY A 17 17.77 1.35 13.12
C GLY A 17 17.30 2.66 13.72
N THR A 18 18.01 3.72 13.38
CA THR A 18 17.76 5.09 13.83
C THR A 18 17.52 5.98 12.62
N LEU A 19 16.40 6.72 12.63
CA LEU A 19 16.04 7.70 11.62
C LEU A 19 16.16 9.10 12.25
N SER A 20 16.89 10.01 11.62
CA SER A 20 17.09 11.38 12.07
C SER A 20 16.97 12.37 10.92
N LEU A 21 16.87 13.67 11.23
CA LEU A 21 16.99 14.72 10.22
C LEU A 21 18.45 15.17 10.11
N THR A 22 18.85 15.61 8.92
CA THR A 22 20.09 16.34 8.73
C THR A 22 20.09 17.66 9.52
N PRO A 23 21.26 18.26 9.86
CA PRO A 23 21.30 19.48 10.66
C PRO A 23 20.56 20.68 10.08
N ASP A 24 20.29 20.68 8.77
CA ASP A 24 19.49 21.69 8.07
C ASP A 24 18.00 21.32 7.94
N ASP A 25 17.58 20.24 8.59
CA ASP A 25 16.20 19.69 8.62
C ASP A 25 15.62 19.30 7.25
N LYS A 26 16.46 19.13 6.21
CA LYS A 26 15.96 18.93 4.85
C LYS A 26 15.84 17.47 4.44
N LEU A 27 16.72 16.62 4.97
CA LEU A 27 16.80 15.22 4.57
C LEU A 27 16.71 14.31 5.77
N CYS A 28 16.07 13.17 5.58
CA CYS A 28 16.17 12.06 6.52
C CYS A 28 17.51 11.33 6.33
N ALA A 29 18.08 10.95 7.45
CA ALA A 29 19.29 10.11 7.54
C ALA A 29 18.93 8.84 8.32
N PHE A 30 19.30 7.67 7.82
CA PHE A 30 19.03 6.38 8.46
C PHE A 30 20.29 5.55 8.62
N GLU A 31 20.40 4.89 9.77
CA GLU A 31 21.47 3.94 10.07
C GLU A 31 20.88 2.69 10.71
N TYR A 32 21.25 1.51 10.18
CA TYR A 32 20.83 0.23 10.74
C TYR A 32 21.49 -0.03 12.10
N ASP A 33 20.72 -0.66 12.99
CA ASP A 33 21.28 -1.21 14.25
C ASP A 33 22.24 -2.37 13.98
N SER A 34 23.30 -2.48 14.75
CA SER A 34 24.32 -3.52 14.57
C SER A 34 23.77 -4.94 14.76
N THR A 35 22.82 -5.14 15.67
CA THR A 35 22.15 -6.43 15.86
C THR A 35 21.29 -6.77 14.67
N TRP A 36 20.53 -5.78 14.14
CA TRP A 36 19.70 -5.97 12.96
C TRP A 36 20.50 -6.32 11.71
N LEU A 37 21.72 -5.77 11.57
CA LEU A 37 22.62 -6.11 10.45
C LEU A 37 22.98 -7.60 10.39
N ASN A 38 22.99 -8.29 11.53
CA ASN A 38 23.35 -9.70 11.62
C ASN A 38 22.15 -10.64 11.46
N GLU A 39 20.96 -10.24 11.93
CA GLU A 39 19.80 -11.14 12.10
C GLU A 39 18.59 -10.72 11.28
N GLY A 40 18.58 -9.48 10.80
CA GLY A 40 17.47 -8.88 10.10
C GLY A 40 17.53 -9.01 8.57
N PHE A 41 16.82 -8.13 7.94
CA PHE A 41 16.72 -8.03 6.47
C PHE A 41 16.79 -6.56 6.05
N SER A 42 17.03 -6.30 4.75
CA SER A 42 16.89 -4.95 4.19
C SER A 42 15.43 -4.57 4.12
N ILE A 43 15.04 -3.49 4.82
CA ILE A 43 13.66 -2.98 4.79
C ILE A 43 13.29 -2.29 3.46
N SER A 44 14.29 -1.94 2.65
CA SER A 44 14.14 -1.38 1.29
C SER A 44 15.41 -1.66 0.50
N PRO A 45 15.51 -2.79 -0.24
CA PRO A 45 16.77 -3.23 -0.85
C PRO A 45 17.41 -2.23 -1.81
N LEU A 46 16.62 -1.38 -2.45
CA LEU A 46 17.13 -0.39 -3.41
C LEU A 46 17.63 0.90 -2.75
N GLU A 47 16.99 1.38 -1.68
CA GLU A 47 17.41 2.60 -0.99
C GLU A 47 18.25 2.32 0.26
N LEU A 48 17.90 1.27 1.00
CA LEU A 48 18.48 0.92 2.29
C LEU A 48 18.99 -0.54 2.26
N PRO A 49 20.00 -0.86 1.41
CA PRO A 49 20.57 -2.20 1.41
C PRO A 49 21.13 -2.54 2.80
N LEU A 50 21.02 -3.81 3.23
CA LEU A 50 21.43 -4.25 4.56
C LEU A 50 22.96 -4.23 4.68
N ARG A 51 23.51 -3.09 5.08
CA ARG A 51 24.95 -2.87 5.32
C ARG A 51 25.16 -1.76 6.33
N GLN A 52 26.31 -1.76 6.96
CA GLN A 52 26.75 -0.68 7.85
C GLN A 52 26.92 0.63 7.09
N GLY A 53 26.60 1.74 7.74
CA GLY A 53 26.80 3.10 7.26
C GLY A 53 25.54 3.95 7.32
N LEU A 54 25.75 5.25 7.18
CA LEU A 54 24.67 6.23 7.15
C LEU A 54 24.14 6.35 5.74
N PHE A 55 22.81 6.23 5.59
CA PHE A 55 22.07 6.48 4.36
C PHE A 55 21.44 7.87 4.43
N LEU A 56 21.46 8.60 3.32
CA LEU A 56 20.78 9.89 3.19
C LEU A 56 19.68 9.77 2.15
N ALA A 57 18.48 10.25 2.50
CA ALA A 57 17.36 10.32 1.59
C ALA A 57 17.61 11.35 0.49
N LYS A 58 16.92 11.16 -0.65
CA LYS A 58 16.97 12.12 -1.77
C LYS A 58 15.96 13.24 -1.54
N PRO A 59 16.22 14.48 -2.03
CA PRO A 59 15.24 15.57 -1.91
C PRO A 59 13.90 15.28 -2.63
N SER A 60 13.93 14.52 -3.72
CA SER A 60 12.76 14.15 -4.53
C SER A 60 12.68 12.63 -4.66
N PRO A 61 11.47 12.05 -4.75
CA PRO A 61 10.16 12.70 -4.83
C PRO A 61 9.49 13.00 -3.48
N PHE A 62 10.03 12.52 -2.36
CA PHE A 62 9.39 12.52 -1.04
C PHE A 62 9.90 13.62 -0.10
N TYR A 63 10.35 14.74 -0.64
CA TYR A 63 10.76 15.92 0.14
C TYR A 63 11.81 15.60 1.21
N GLY A 64 12.77 14.71 0.88
CA GLY A 64 13.84 14.34 1.80
C GLY A 64 13.53 13.15 2.71
N ASN A 65 12.43 12.45 2.49
CA ASN A 65 12.12 11.18 3.16
C ASN A 65 12.53 9.97 2.29
N PHE A 66 12.74 8.82 2.92
CA PHE A 66 12.90 7.54 2.21
C PHE A 66 11.53 6.99 1.81
N GLY A 67 11.47 6.32 0.66
CA GLY A 67 10.21 5.77 0.15
C GLY A 67 9.55 4.77 1.09
N ILE A 68 10.33 3.92 1.77
CA ILE A 68 9.80 2.95 2.74
C ILE A 68 9.16 3.63 3.96
N PHE A 69 9.67 4.76 4.42
CA PHE A 69 9.07 5.50 5.51
C PHE A 69 7.89 6.36 5.02
N GLU A 70 7.91 6.79 3.76
CA GLU A 70 6.75 7.44 3.14
C GLU A 70 5.55 6.48 2.98
N ASP A 71 5.80 5.19 2.77
CA ASP A 71 4.75 4.16 2.75
C ASP A 71 4.02 4.00 4.09
N SER A 72 4.69 4.33 5.19
CA SER A 72 4.09 4.29 6.53
C SER A 72 3.22 5.51 6.85
N LEU A 73 3.34 6.59 6.07
CA LEU A 73 2.55 7.79 6.26
C LEU A 73 1.14 7.62 5.67
N PRO A 74 0.11 8.17 6.32
CA PRO A 74 -1.23 8.17 5.76
C PRO A 74 -1.27 8.94 4.44
N ASP A 75 -1.98 8.41 3.45
CA ASP A 75 -2.27 9.08 2.20
C ASP A 75 -3.79 9.23 1.98
N GLY A 76 -4.21 9.87 0.91
CA GLY A 76 -5.60 10.03 0.54
C GLY A 76 -6.51 10.39 1.71
N TYR A 77 -7.42 9.49 2.05
CA TYR A 77 -8.40 9.69 3.12
C TYR A 77 -7.75 9.81 4.51
N GLY A 78 -6.75 9.00 4.82
CA GLY A 78 -6.05 9.06 6.11
C GLY A 78 -5.34 10.41 6.31
N ARG A 79 -4.71 10.94 5.25
CA ARG A 79 -4.07 12.26 5.29
C ARG A 79 -5.10 13.38 5.49
N TYR A 80 -6.25 13.29 4.84
CA TYR A 80 -7.35 14.25 5.02
C TYR A 80 -7.85 14.26 6.46
N LEU A 81 -8.07 13.10 7.07
CA LEU A 81 -8.47 12.99 8.48
C LEU A 81 -7.42 13.54 9.44
N LEU A 82 -6.13 13.23 9.19
CA LEU A 82 -5.02 13.75 9.99
C LEU A 82 -4.96 15.28 9.91
N HIS A 83 -5.11 15.85 8.72
CA HIS A 83 -5.17 17.30 8.53
C HIS A 83 -6.30 17.94 9.36
N LYS A 84 -7.52 17.41 9.28
CA LYS A 84 -8.66 17.87 10.06
C LYS A 84 -8.40 17.80 11.56
N LEU A 85 -7.82 16.70 12.02
CA LEU A 85 -7.48 16.52 13.44
C LEU A 85 -6.43 17.53 13.91
N MET A 86 -5.37 17.77 13.12
CA MET A 86 -4.33 18.74 13.45
C MET A 86 -4.87 20.16 13.50
N LEU A 87 -5.74 20.56 12.56
CA LEU A 87 -6.40 21.86 12.60
C LEU A 87 -7.22 22.06 13.88
N LYS A 88 -7.94 21.03 14.34
CA LYS A 88 -8.71 21.05 15.59
C LYS A 88 -7.82 21.27 16.82
N GLU A 89 -6.63 20.69 16.83
CA GLU A 89 -5.62 20.88 17.89
C GLU A 89 -4.80 22.17 17.71
N GLY A 90 -5.11 23.02 16.72
CA GLY A 90 -4.39 24.26 16.44
C GLY A 90 -2.98 24.05 15.89
N ILE A 91 -2.71 22.90 15.27
CA ILE A 91 -1.42 22.55 14.69
C ILE A 91 -1.52 22.69 13.18
N ASP A 92 -0.58 23.44 12.59
CA ASP A 92 -0.40 23.49 11.13
C ASP A 92 0.40 22.27 10.68
N ASP A 93 -0.27 21.30 10.06
CA ASP A 93 0.33 20.05 9.61
C ASP A 93 1.34 20.22 8.46
N PHE A 94 1.34 21.36 7.76
CA PHE A 94 2.36 21.70 6.76
C PHE A 94 3.73 21.98 7.39
N GLN A 95 3.77 22.33 8.67
CA GLN A 95 5.02 22.56 9.41
C GLN A 95 5.60 21.28 10.02
N LEU A 96 4.86 20.18 10.00
CA LEU A 96 5.33 18.90 10.52
C LEU A 96 6.40 18.29 9.60
N SER A 97 7.55 17.95 10.18
CA SER A 97 8.58 17.18 9.51
C SER A 97 8.12 15.75 9.22
N SER A 98 8.86 15.01 8.38
CA SER A 98 8.61 13.58 8.16
C SER A 98 8.70 12.78 9.47
N LEU A 99 9.62 13.14 10.37
CA LEU A 99 9.77 12.48 11.66
C LEU A 99 8.59 12.78 12.61
N ASP A 100 8.09 14.01 12.62
CA ASP A 100 6.90 14.35 13.39
C ASP A 100 5.70 13.52 12.93
N ARG A 101 5.47 13.41 11.62
CA ARG A 101 4.40 12.60 11.03
C ARG A 101 4.55 11.11 11.33
N LEU A 102 5.76 10.55 11.22
CA LEU A 102 6.05 9.16 11.58
C LEU A 102 5.87 8.90 13.09
N SER A 103 6.22 9.86 13.93
CA SER A 103 5.94 9.79 15.38
C SER A 103 4.43 9.74 15.68
N ILE A 104 3.62 10.45 14.88
CA ILE A 104 2.15 10.40 14.97
C ILE A 104 1.63 9.03 14.53
N VAL A 105 2.20 8.45 13.48
CA VAL A 105 1.88 7.08 13.05
C VAL A 105 2.22 6.08 14.15
N GLY A 106 3.40 6.20 14.77
CA GLY A 106 3.84 5.36 15.88
C GLY A 106 3.76 3.87 15.54
N SER A 107 2.93 3.14 16.29
CA SER A 107 2.63 1.72 16.09
C SER A 107 1.34 1.46 15.27
N GLY A 108 0.60 2.50 14.91
CA GLY A 108 -0.71 2.39 14.23
C GLY A 108 -0.65 2.21 12.71
N GLY A 109 0.52 2.24 12.08
CA GLY A 109 0.69 2.13 10.62
C GLY A 109 0.34 0.76 10.04
N MET A 110 0.27 0.65 8.70
CA MET A 110 0.24 -0.63 7.99
C MET A 110 1.65 -1.25 7.95
N GLY A 111 1.73 -2.57 7.74
CA GLY A 111 3.00 -3.30 7.80
C GLY A 111 3.55 -3.40 9.22
N ALA A 112 4.81 -3.76 9.40
CA ALA A 112 5.38 -4.10 10.71
C ALA A 112 6.37 -3.08 11.28
N LEU A 113 6.66 -1.98 10.57
CA LEU A 113 7.54 -0.93 11.09
C LEU A 113 6.79 -0.05 12.09
N THR A 114 7.45 0.26 13.21
CA THR A 114 6.95 1.18 14.23
C THR A 114 7.99 2.26 14.55
N TYR A 115 7.53 3.41 15.04
CA TYR A 115 8.35 4.62 15.18
C TYR A 115 8.27 5.16 16.61
N HIS A 116 9.42 5.28 17.28
CA HIS A 116 9.50 5.70 18.68
C HIS A 116 10.46 6.88 18.86
N PRO A 117 10.09 7.94 19.66
CA PRO A 117 8.89 8.01 20.48
C PRO A 117 7.61 8.21 19.68
N GLU A 118 6.52 7.62 20.15
CA GLU A 118 5.18 7.86 19.60
C GLU A 118 4.60 9.18 20.11
N ALA A 119 4.00 9.96 19.22
CA ALA A 119 3.21 11.10 19.60
C ALA A 119 1.78 10.63 19.91
N HIS A 120 1.38 10.70 21.17
CA HIS A 120 0.04 10.33 21.59
C HIS A 120 -0.99 11.34 21.08
N ILE A 121 -1.77 10.95 20.08
CA ILE A 121 -3.04 11.60 19.77
C ILE A 121 -4.10 10.89 20.61
N LYS A 122 -5.04 11.65 21.19
CA LYS A 122 -6.14 11.06 21.95
C LYS A 122 -6.84 10.00 21.10
N GLN A 123 -6.77 8.76 21.56
CA GLN A 123 -7.50 7.65 20.95
C GLN A 123 -8.98 7.81 21.29
N ALA A 124 -9.85 7.62 20.30
CA ALA A 124 -11.27 7.45 20.52
C ALA A 124 -11.56 5.97 20.80
N ASP A 125 -12.65 5.69 21.51
CA ASP A 125 -13.09 4.30 21.69
C ASP A 125 -13.45 3.70 20.33
N GLY A 126 -12.98 2.45 20.07
CA GLY A 126 -13.24 1.75 18.83
C GLY A 126 -14.75 1.50 18.65
N VAL A 127 -15.24 1.74 17.44
CA VAL A 127 -16.64 1.54 17.06
C VAL A 127 -16.71 0.40 16.05
N THR A 128 -17.62 -0.53 16.25
CA THR A 128 -17.84 -1.69 15.37
C THR A 128 -19.11 -1.61 14.53
N ASP A 129 -19.88 -0.53 14.65
CA ASP A 129 -21.05 -0.30 13.81
C ASP A 129 -20.62 0.31 12.46
N PHE A 130 -20.59 -0.54 11.42
CA PHE A 130 -20.14 -0.13 10.08
C PHE A 130 -21.09 0.88 9.41
N ASP A 131 -22.36 0.83 9.71
CA ASP A 131 -23.34 1.77 9.16
C ASP A 131 -23.12 3.16 9.73
N MET A 132 -22.88 3.25 11.04
CA MET A 132 -22.54 4.48 11.72
C MET A 132 -21.16 5.02 11.25
N LEU A 133 -20.15 4.17 11.11
CA LEU A 133 -18.84 4.59 10.61
C LEU A 133 -18.90 5.13 9.19
N GLN A 134 -19.68 4.49 8.29
CA GLN A 134 -19.87 5.01 6.95
C GLN A 134 -20.61 6.36 6.94
N GLU A 135 -21.65 6.52 7.75
CA GLU A 135 -22.39 7.78 7.83
C GLU A 135 -21.49 8.91 8.29
N LYS A 136 -20.76 8.71 9.39
CA LYS A 136 -19.77 9.68 9.91
C LYS A 136 -18.69 10.01 8.86
N ALA A 137 -18.18 9.00 8.15
CA ALA A 137 -17.21 9.22 7.10
C ALA A 137 -17.76 10.09 5.96
N LEU A 138 -19.01 9.88 5.56
CA LEU A 138 -19.67 10.70 4.54
C LEU A 138 -19.96 12.12 5.02
N GLU A 139 -20.30 12.32 6.31
CA GLU A 139 -20.48 13.65 6.91
C GLU A 139 -19.18 14.45 6.91
N VAL A 140 -18.06 13.82 7.33
CA VAL A 140 -16.75 14.45 7.31
C VAL A 140 -16.31 14.79 5.87
N LEU A 141 -16.54 13.90 4.90
CA LEU A 141 -16.23 14.15 3.49
C LEU A 141 -17.07 15.26 2.86
N ARG A 142 -18.30 15.50 3.36
CA ARG A 142 -19.18 16.60 2.93
C ARG A 142 -18.89 17.91 3.68
N GLU A 143 -17.88 17.93 4.54
CA GLU A 143 -17.53 19.07 5.40
C GLU A 143 -18.70 19.52 6.31
N GLN A 144 -19.61 18.61 6.62
CA GLN A 144 -20.77 18.88 7.47
C GLN A 144 -20.42 18.79 8.96
N GLN A 145 -19.42 17.96 9.31
CA GLN A 145 -18.98 17.73 10.68
C GLN A 145 -17.52 17.27 10.72
N ASP A 146 -16.69 17.91 11.53
CA ASP A 146 -15.26 17.57 11.69
C ASP A 146 -14.95 16.82 12.99
N ASP A 147 -15.92 16.71 13.91
CA ASP A 147 -15.71 16.17 15.26
C ASP A 147 -15.30 14.68 15.25
N ASP A 148 -15.72 13.94 14.26
CA ASP A 148 -15.48 12.50 14.12
C ASP A 148 -14.15 12.16 13.39
N ALA A 149 -13.37 13.14 12.91
CA ALA A 149 -12.14 12.88 12.18
C ALA A 149 -11.13 12.03 12.98
N GLY A 150 -11.02 12.26 14.29
CA GLY A 150 -10.15 11.49 15.19
C GLY A 150 -10.60 10.04 15.35
N LEU A 151 -11.91 9.80 15.50
CA LEU A 151 -12.50 8.48 15.57
C LEU A 151 -12.26 7.69 14.27
N LEU A 152 -12.51 8.33 13.12
CA LEU A 152 -12.34 7.70 11.81
C LEU A 152 -10.87 7.41 11.52
N LEU A 153 -9.94 8.32 11.87
CA LEU A 153 -8.50 8.09 11.71
C LEU A 153 -8.04 6.91 12.57
N TYR A 154 -8.46 6.84 13.81
CA TYR A 154 -8.14 5.71 14.70
C TYR A 154 -8.63 4.38 14.12
N ASN A 155 -9.88 4.33 13.66
CA ASN A 155 -10.46 3.12 13.08
C ASN A 155 -9.87 2.75 11.70
N SER A 156 -9.33 3.71 10.94
CA SER A 156 -8.74 3.44 9.62
C SER A 156 -7.30 2.88 9.69
N GLY A 157 -6.61 3.02 10.82
CA GLY A 157 -5.27 2.47 11.04
C GLY A 157 -4.21 2.95 10.05
N ASN A 158 -4.25 4.20 9.59
CA ASN A 158 -3.33 4.77 8.59
C ASN A 158 -3.24 3.97 7.27
N SER A 159 -4.27 3.19 6.94
CA SER A 159 -4.33 2.48 5.66
C SER A 159 -4.41 3.47 4.49
N GLY A 160 -3.64 3.23 3.42
CA GLY A 160 -3.58 4.07 2.24
C GLY A 160 -4.88 4.11 1.41
N GLY A 161 -4.93 5.02 0.43
CA GLY A 161 -6.02 5.16 -0.54
C GLY A 161 -7.05 6.23 -0.18
N CYS A 162 -7.90 6.57 -1.17
CA CYS A 162 -8.81 7.72 -1.08
C CYS A 162 -10.17 7.41 -0.43
N ARG A 163 -10.61 6.16 -0.42
CA ARG A 163 -11.91 5.77 0.14
C ARG A 163 -11.86 5.61 1.65
N PRO A 164 -12.96 5.97 2.35
CA PRO A 164 -13.10 5.69 3.77
C PRO A 164 -13.01 4.18 4.05
N LYS A 165 -12.41 3.83 5.18
CA LYS A 165 -12.19 2.44 5.57
C LYS A 165 -12.05 2.30 7.07
N THR A 166 -12.16 1.08 7.55
CA THR A 166 -11.93 0.73 8.95
C THR A 166 -11.20 -0.61 9.06
N ILE A 167 -10.45 -0.77 10.14
CA ILE A 167 -9.85 -2.06 10.52
C ILE A 167 -10.79 -2.73 11.51
N PHE A 168 -11.01 -4.01 11.32
CA PHE A 168 -11.87 -4.83 12.13
C PHE A 168 -11.25 -6.21 12.32
N ALA A 169 -11.48 -6.85 13.46
CA ALA A 169 -11.04 -8.21 13.73
C ALA A 169 -12.21 -9.06 14.23
N ASP A 170 -12.27 -10.29 13.77
CA ASP A 170 -13.19 -11.33 14.21
C ASP A 170 -12.47 -12.68 14.36
N ASP A 171 -13.21 -13.76 14.56
CA ASP A 171 -12.65 -15.12 14.74
C ASP A 171 -11.95 -15.66 13.47
N GLU A 172 -12.21 -15.03 12.27
CA GLU A 172 -11.60 -15.41 11.00
C GLU A 172 -10.30 -14.61 10.72
N GLY A 173 -10.03 -13.55 11.50
CA GLY A 173 -8.81 -12.76 11.40
C GLY A 173 -9.00 -11.24 11.39
N HIS A 174 -8.03 -10.54 10.79
CA HIS A 174 -8.00 -9.10 10.69
C HIS A 174 -8.41 -8.64 9.29
N TRP A 175 -9.33 -7.69 9.24
CA TRP A 175 -9.97 -7.24 8.00
C TRP A 175 -9.79 -5.74 7.79
N LEU A 176 -9.62 -5.33 6.55
CA LEU A 176 -9.78 -3.97 6.08
C LEU A 176 -11.16 -3.87 5.42
N VAL A 177 -12.05 -3.09 6.01
CA VAL A 177 -13.42 -2.89 5.53
C VAL A 177 -13.49 -1.54 4.81
N LYS A 178 -13.91 -1.52 3.56
CA LYS A 178 -14.02 -0.32 2.74
C LYS A 178 -15.45 0.21 2.74
N PHE A 179 -15.56 1.53 2.84
CA PHE A 179 -16.79 2.29 2.70
C PHE A 179 -16.79 3.06 1.38
N ARG A 180 -17.97 3.36 0.86
CA ARG A 180 -18.09 4.18 -0.34
C ARG A 180 -17.71 5.65 -0.05
N HIS A 181 -17.17 6.32 -1.05
CA HIS A 181 -17.01 7.77 -1.07
C HIS A 181 -18.34 8.44 -1.49
N THR A 182 -18.42 9.75 -1.37
CA THR A 182 -19.64 10.52 -1.74
C THR A 182 -20.03 10.41 -3.20
N TYR A 183 -19.08 10.16 -4.10
CA TYR A 183 -19.29 10.00 -5.54
C TYR A 183 -19.39 8.54 -5.99
N ASP A 184 -19.12 7.57 -5.11
CA ASP A 184 -19.22 6.16 -5.44
C ASP A 184 -20.70 5.70 -5.55
N PRO A 185 -20.98 4.70 -6.38
CA PRO A 185 -22.29 4.06 -6.42
C PRO A 185 -22.62 3.37 -5.09
N LEU A 186 -23.92 3.13 -4.85
CA LEU A 186 -24.39 2.53 -3.59
C LEU A 186 -23.91 1.09 -3.39
N ASP A 187 -23.66 0.38 -4.48
CA ASP A 187 -23.24 -1.03 -4.53
C ASP A 187 -21.72 -1.18 -4.71
N MET A 188 -20.92 -0.14 -4.42
CA MET A 188 -19.48 -0.16 -4.62
C MET A 188 -18.79 -1.37 -3.98
N GLY A 189 -19.16 -1.73 -2.75
CA GLY A 189 -18.59 -2.90 -2.08
C GLY A 189 -18.94 -4.22 -2.76
N VAL A 190 -20.16 -4.33 -3.33
CA VAL A 190 -20.55 -5.51 -4.12
C VAL A 190 -19.76 -5.58 -5.42
N GLN A 191 -19.47 -4.43 -6.04
CA GLN A 191 -18.65 -4.37 -7.25
C GLN A 191 -17.20 -4.81 -6.93
N GLU A 192 -16.60 -4.30 -5.85
CA GLU A 192 -15.27 -4.76 -5.41
C GLU A 192 -15.22 -6.26 -5.14
N TYR A 193 -16.25 -6.81 -4.48
CA TYR A 193 -16.36 -8.25 -4.25
C TYR A 193 -16.33 -9.04 -5.57
N ARG A 194 -17.11 -8.63 -6.57
CA ARG A 194 -17.18 -9.30 -7.88
C ARG A 194 -15.83 -9.24 -8.62
N TYR A 195 -15.14 -8.11 -8.61
CA TYR A 195 -13.83 -8.00 -9.25
C TYR A 195 -12.78 -8.84 -8.56
N ASN A 196 -12.80 -8.96 -7.23
CA ASN A 196 -11.90 -9.85 -6.51
C ASN A 196 -12.20 -11.32 -6.79
N GLU A 197 -13.47 -11.70 -6.91
CA GLU A 197 -13.88 -13.05 -7.30
C GLU A 197 -13.43 -13.37 -8.74
N MET A 198 -13.61 -12.44 -9.67
CA MET A 198 -13.12 -12.54 -11.05
C MET A 198 -11.59 -12.67 -11.10
N ALA A 199 -10.85 -11.88 -10.32
CA ALA A 199 -9.41 -11.96 -10.23
C ALA A 199 -8.95 -13.35 -9.75
N ARG A 200 -9.60 -13.89 -8.71
CA ARG A 200 -9.36 -15.26 -8.21
C ARG A 200 -9.60 -16.31 -9.29
N GLN A 201 -10.66 -16.16 -10.07
CA GLN A 201 -10.97 -17.05 -11.21
C GLN A 201 -9.93 -16.93 -12.35
N CYS A 202 -9.32 -15.75 -12.51
CA CYS A 202 -8.17 -15.55 -13.41
C CYS A 202 -6.87 -16.16 -12.88
N GLY A 203 -6.87 -16.79 -11.71
CA GLY A 203 -5.67 -17.36 -11.08
C GLY A 203 -4.78 -16.29 -10.44
N ILE A 204 -5.31 -15.12 -10.13
CA ILE A 204 -4.62 -14.06 -9.38
C ILE A 204 -4.75 -14.35 -7.89
N ASP A 205 -3.64 -14.30 -7.18
CA ASP A 205 -3.62 -14.39 -5.73
C ASP A 205 -4.21 -13.12 -5.12
N VAL A 206 -5.35 -13.26 -4.45
CA VAL A 206 -6.04 -12.19 -3.72
C VAL A 206 -6.26 -12.62 -2.28
N PRO A 207 -6.24 -11.71 -1.31
CA PRO A 207 -6.54 -12.05 0.07
C PRO A 207 -7.92 -12.71 0.18
N ASP A 208 -8.21 -13.37 1.30
CA ASP A 208 -9.60 -13.71 1.60
C ASP A 208 -10.45 -12.46 1.71
N PHE A 209 -11.68 -12.54 1.22
CA PHE A 209 -12.60 -11.40 1.22
C PHE A 209 -14.03 -11.85 1.46
N LYS A 210 -14.84 -10.94 1.99
CA LYS A 210 -16.26 -11.15 2.25
C LYS A 210 -17.07 -9.87 2.12
N LEU A 211 -18.39 -10.01 2.05
CA LEU A 211 -19.31 -8.90 2.17
C LEU A 211 -19.91 -8.88 3.57
N ILE A 212 -19.68 -7.80 4.30
CA ILE A 212 -20.33 -7.55 5.59
C ILE A 212 -21.67 -6.85 5.33
N ASN A 213 -22.72 -7.32 5.97
CA ASN A 213 -24.10 -6.82 5.79
C ASN A 213 -24.56 -6.80 4.32
N GLY A 214 -23.95 -7.65 3.46
CA GLY A 214 -24.26 -7.72 2.03
C GLY A 214 -23.84 -6.49 1.20
N ARG A 215 -23.09 -5.54 1.76
CA ARG A 215 -22.72 -4.29 1.09
C ARG A 215 -21.31 -3.77 1.32
N TYR A 216 -20.67 -4.09 2.44
CA TYR A 216 -19.32 -3.63 2.74
C TYR A 216 -18.29 -4.67 2.31
N PHE A 217 -17.43 -4.30 1.38
CA PHE A 217 -16.31 -5.16 1.01
C PHE A 217 -15.27 -5.20 2.13
N ALA A 218 -14.94 -6.38 2.57
CA ALA A 218 -13.92 -6.64 3.56
C ALA A 218 -12.85 -7.56 2.96
N SER A 219 -11.60 -7.14 3.03
CA SER A 219 -10.43 -7.91 2.60
C SER A 219 -9.57 -8.26 3.81
N LYS A 220 -9.14 -9.52 3.92
CA LYS A 220 -8.25 -9.97 5.00
C LYS A 220 -6.90 -9.27 4.86
N ARG A 221 -6.34 -8.79 5.94
CA ARG A 221 -5.05 -8.12 5.96
C ARG A 221 -3.93 -9.13 5.73
N PHE A 222 -3.17 -8.96 4.67
CA PHE A 222 -2.00 -9.78 4.34
C PHE A 222 -0.72 -9.32 5.06
N ASP A 223 -0.75 -8.15 5.68
CA ASP A 223 0.32 -7.62 6.52
C ASP A 223 0.22 -8.06 7.99
N ILE A 224 -0.64 -9.04 8.26
CA ILE A 224 -0.75 -9.77 9.53
C ILE A 224 -0.78 -11.26 9.20
N ASP A 225 0.11 -12.03 9.81
CA ASP A 225 0.19 -13.46 9.59
C ASP A 225 -0.86 -14.24 10.40
N ASP A 226 -0.90 -15.55 10.23
CA ASP A 226 -1.85 -16.42 10.91
C ASP A 226 -1.63 -16.50 12.44
N ASN A 227 -0.50 -16.03 12.96
CA ASN A 227 -0.22 -15.91 14.39
C ASN A 227 -0.65 -14.55 14.95
N GLY A 228 -1.16 -13.64 14.10
CA GLY A 228 -1.51 -12.28 14.47
C GLY A 228 -0.31 -11.33 14.48
N GLU A 229 0.86 -11.76 14.01
CA GLU A 229 2.07 -10.97 13.97
C GLU A 229 2.11 -10.13 12.69
N ARG A 230 2.62 -8.90 12.80
CA ARG A 230 2.71 -7.98 11.68
C ARG A 230 3.84 -8.35 10.73
N VAL A 231 3.60 -8.28 9.44
CA VAL A 231 4.54 -8.61 8.37
C VAL A 231 5.06 -7.33 7.73
N HIS A 232 6.38 -7.25 7.50
CA HIS A 232 6.96 -6.11 6.80
C HIS A 232 6.42 -6.03 5.37
N THR A 233 5.89 -4.87 5.03
CA THR A 233 5.24 -4.61 3.75
C THR A 233 5.79 -3.32 3.16
N ALA A 234 6.07 -3.32 1.85
CA ALA A 234 6.51 -2.15 1.10
C ALA A 234 5.80 -2.10 -0.26
N THR A 235 5.37 -0.92 -0.67
CA THR A 235 4.78 -0.73 -2.01
C THR A 235 5.85 -0.57 -3.09
N ALA A 236 5.49 -0.81 -4.35
CA ALA A 236 6.37 -0.49 -5.48
C ALA A 236 6.71 1.01 -5.51
N GLY A 237 5.79 1.88 -5.08
CA GLY A 237 6.03 3.31 -4.94
C GLY A 237 7.13 3.64 -3.95
N GLY A 238 7.08 3.03 -2.75
CA GLY A 238 8.11 3.19 -1.74
C GLY A 238 9.46 2.59 -2.16
N LEU A 239 9.45 1.40 -2.73
CA LEU A 239 10.68 0.71 -3.16
C LEU A 239 11.38 1.38 -4.35
N LEU A 240 10.63 1.90 -5.31
CA LEU A 240 11.17 2.56 -6.52
C LEU A 240 11.29 4.09 -6.37
N CYS A 241 10.92 4.65 -5.22
CA CYS A 241 10.84 6.10 -5.01
C CYS A 241 9.95 6.79 -6.05
N ILE A 242 8.73 6.30 -6.23
CA ILE A 242 7.74 6.87 -7.16
C ILE A 242 6.58 7.44 -6.34
N SER A 243 6.33 8.75 -6.48
CA SER A 243 5.21 9.43 -5.85
C SER A 243 3.93 9.30 -6.66
N LEU A 244 2.79 9.21 -5.99
CA LEU A 244 1.45 9.25 -6.61
C LEU A 244 1.21 10.52 -7.45
N SER A 245 1.85 11.64 -7.09
CA SER A 245 1.70 12.89 -7.82
C SER A 245 2.35 12.89 -9.21
N ARG A 246 3.18 11.89 -9.51
CA ARG A 246 3.87 11.71 -10.80
C ARG A 246 3.81 10.25 -11.21
N PRO A 247 2.76 9.83 -11.93
CA PRO A 247 2.61 8.46 -12.40
C PRO A 247 3.63 8.19 -13.53
N VAL A 248 4.77 7.64 -13.15
CA VAL A 248 5.88 7.31 -14.07
C VAL A 248 6.20 5.82 -14.04
N LEU A 249 5.36 5.01 -13.39
CA LEU A 249 5.55 3.57 -13.34
C LEU A 249 5.21 2.95 -14.69
N ASP A 250 6.01 1.99 -15.10
CA ASP A 250 5.74 1.08 -16.22
C ASP A 250 5.77 -0.35 -15.73
N TYR A 251 4.91 -1.19 -16.27
CA TYR A 251 4.86 -2.61 -15.88
C TYR A 251 6.17 -3.35 -16.17
N SER A 252 6.99 -2.90 -17.14
CA SER A 252 8.33 -3.46 -17.32
C SER A 252 9.22 -3.26 -16.10
N ASN A 253 9.11 -2.08 -15.44
CA ASN A 253 9.85 -1.80 -14.22
C ASN A 253 9.30 -2.59 -13.03
N LEU A 254 7.97 -2.70 -12.94
CA LEU A 254 7.30 -3.45 -11.88
C LEU A 254 7.63 -4.95 -11.94
N LEU A 255 7.60 -5.54 -13.14
CA LEU A 255 7.98 -6.93 -13.36
C LEU A 255 9.46 -7.17 -13.06
N SER A 256 10.33 -6.22 -13.43
CA SER A 256 11.76 -6.28 -13.09
C SER A 256 11.99 -6.19 -11.58
N LEU A 257 11.25 -5.32 -10.88
CA LEU A 257 11.28 -5.23 -9.43
C LEU A 257 10.82 -6.53 -8.78
N THR A 258 9.72 -7.12 -9.26
CA THR A 258 9.21 -8.40 -8.78
C THR A 258 10.29 -9.48 -8.89
N GLY A 259 10.88 -9.63 -10.07
CA GLY A 259 11.95 -10.62 -10.28
C GLY A 259 13.21 -10.37 -9.44
N TYR A 260 13.58 -9.10 -9.22
CA TYR A 260 14.70 -8.73 -8.37
C TYR A 260 14.48 -9.08 -6.89
N LEU A 261 13.31 -8.76 -6.37
CA LEU A 261 12.97 -8.97 -4.95
C LEU A 261 12.72 -10.45 -4.64
N THR A 262 11.84 -11.08 -5.41
CA THR A 262 11.32 -12.43 -5.08
C THR A 262 12.24 -13.54 -5.57
N GLN A 263 12.97 -13.31 -6.65
CA GLN A 263 13.80 -14.32 -7.33
C GLN A 263 12.98 -15.58 -7.70
N ASP A 264 11.67 -15.41 -7.92
CA ASP A 264 10.74 -16.47 -8.30
C ASP A 264 10.01 -16.11 -9.59
N ALA A 265 10.19 -16.91 -10.63
CA ALA A 265 9.57 -16.70 -11.93
C ALA A 265 8.04 -16.84 -11.90
N ARG A 266 7.48 -17.58 -10.93
CA ARG A 266 6.03 -17.72 -10.76
C ARG A 266 5.41 -16.42 -10.28
N GLU A 267 6.09 -15.70 -9.36
CA GLU A 267 5.61 -14.42 -8.87
C GLU A 267 5.74 -13.32 -9.94
N VAL A 268 6.73 -13.41 -10.82
CA VAL A 268 6.84 -12.54 -12.00
C VAL A 268 5.71 -12.81 -13.00
N GLU A 269 5.38 -14.09 -13.26
CA GLU A 269 4.23 -14.45 -14.09
C GLU A 269 2.90 -14.00 -13.47
N GLU A 270 2.76 -14.11 -12.15
CA GLU A 270 1.63 -13.60 -11.40
C GLU A 270 1.47 -12.07 -11.59
N MET A 271 2.55 -11.30 -11.48
CA MET A 271 2.50 -9.85 -11.73
C MET A 271 2.14 -9.54 -13.19
N TYR A 272 2.61 -10.35 -14.15
CA TYR A 272 2.23 -10.21 -15.56
C TYR A 272 0.73 -10.46 -15.75
N ARG A 273 0.16 -11.45 -15.08
CA ARG A 273 -1.27 -11.75 -15.07
C ARG A 273 -2.11 -10.60 -14.51
N ARG A 274 -1.65 -9.98 -13.40
CA ARG A 274 -2.27 -8.78 -12.82
C ARG A 274 -2.28 -7.59 -13.79
N MET A 275 -1.20 -7.38 -14.53
CA MET A 275 -1.14 -6.36 -15.59
C MET A 275 -2.26 -6.56 -16.60
N ILE A 276 -2.40 -7.77 -17.16
CA ILE A 276 -3.44 -8.09 -18.13
C ILE A 276 -4.83 -7.89 -17.55
N PHE A 277 -5.04 -8.36 -16.32
CA PHE A 277 -6.32 -8.20 -15.63
C PHE A 277 -6.71 -6.72 -15.45
N ASN A 278 -5.82 -5.88 -14.92
CA ASN A 278 -6.07 -4.46 -14.72
C ASN A 278 -6.48 -3.76 -16.03
N TYR A 279 -5.79 -4.07 -17.12
CA TYR A 279 -6.14 -3.49 -18.42
C TYR A 279 -7.48 -4.01 -18.95
N LEU A 280 -7.78 -5.29 -18.81
CA LEU A 280 -9.03 -5.86 -19.32
C LEU A 280 -10.27 -5.43 -18.55
N ILE A 281 -10.16 -5.16 -17.24
CA ILE A 281 -11.27 -4.63 -16.43
C ILE A 281 -11.34 -3.10 -16.44
N ASP A 282 -10.45 -2.42 -17.16
CA ASP A 282 -10.35 -0.95 -17.21
C ASP A 282 -10.10 -0.34 -15.80
N ASN A 283 -9.19 -0.97 -15.01
CA ASN A 283 -8.72 -0.45 -13.73
C ASN A 283 -7.60 0.57 -13.94
N LYS A 284 -7.97 1.81 -14.27
CA LYS A 284 -7.00 2.89 -14.52
C LYS A 284 -6.37 3.49 -13.26
N ASP A 285 -6.80 3.05 -12.08
CA ASP A 285 -6.20 3.45 -10.80
C ASP A 285 -5.09 2.49 -10.36
N ASP A 286 -4.45 1.80 -11.30
CA ASP A 286 -3.36 0.85 -11.10
C ASP A 286 -2.02 1.53 -10.78
N HIS A 287 -2.02 2.39 -9.76
CA HIS A 287 -0.86 3.21 -9.39
C HIS A 287 0.17 2.44 -8.54
N CYS A 288 1.36 3.03 -8.38
CA CYS A 288 2.52 2.40 -7.75
C CYS A 288 2.28 1.92 -6.29
N LYS A 289 1.30 2.44 -5.57
CA LYS A 289 0.94 1.99 -4.22
C LYS A 289 -0.05 0.82 -4.20
N ASN A 290 -0.60 0.39 -5.36
CA ASN A 290 -1.47 -0.77 -5.46
C ASN A 290 -0.71 -2.08 -5.71
N PHE A 291 0.61 -2.03 -5.69
CA PHE A 291 1.49 -3.20 -5.82
C PHE A 291 2.42 -3.25 -4.62
N SER A 292 2.26 -4.27 -3.79
CA SER A 292 3.05 -4.43 -2.57
C SER A 292 3.86 -5.72 -2.57
N PHE A 293 4.88 -5.70 -1.74
CA PHE A 293 5.75 -6.84 -1.45
C PHE A 293 5.82 -7.02 0.06
N ILE A 294 5.95 -8.25 0.50
CA ILE A 294 6.05 -8.63 1.91
C ILE A 294 7.36 -9.38 2.18
N VAL A 295 7.85 -9.31 3.41
CA VAL A 295 9.02 -10.06 3.84
C VAL A 295 8.59 -11.15 4.82
N VAL A 296 8.86 -12.39 4.46
CA VAL A 296 8.55 -13.56 5.28
C VAL A 296 9.85 -14.29 5.63
N LYS A 297 9.91 -14.84 6.84
CA LYS A 297 11.04 -15.65 7.28
C LYS A 297 10.78 -17.12 6.95
N ASP A 298 11.53 -17.64 5.96
CA ASP A 298 11.56 -19.05 5.64
C ASP A 298 12.50 -19.78 6.60
N ASN A 299 12.12 -20.97 7.06
CA ASN A 299 12.91 -21.75 8.03
C ASN A 299 14.26 -22.23 7.46
N GLU A 300 14.36 -22.43 6.15
CA GLU A 300 15.55 -22.95 5.50
C GLU A 300 16.38 -21.85 4.83
N LYS A 301 15.73 -20.83 4.29
CA LYS A 301 16.34 -19.80 3.41
C LYS A 301 16.47 -18.42 4.07
N GLY A 302 15.99 -18.26 5.31
CA GLY A 302 15.99 -16.99 6.01
C GLY A 302 14.95 -16.00 5.50
N TRP A 303 15.22 -14.70 5.61
CA TRP A 303 14.29 -13.64 5.18
C TRP A 303 14.18 -13.56 3.66
N ARG A 304 12.96 -13.57 3.13
CA ARG A 304 12.68 -13.47 1.69
C ARG A 304 11.55 -12.50 1.40
N TRP A 305 11.75 -11.77 0.31
CA TRP A 305 10.70 -10.95 -0.28
C TRP A 305 9.76 -11.80 -1.13
N HIS A 306 8.47 -11.53 -1.02
CA HIS A 306 7.40 -12.13 -1.81
C HIS A 306 6.48 -11.04 -2.36
N LEU A 307 5.84 -11.31 -3.47
CA LEU A 307 4.75 -10.48 -3.97
C LEU A 307 3.57 -10.62 -3.00
N ALA A 308 3.05 -9.50 -2.50
CA ALA A 308 1.84 -9.52 -1.69
C ALA A 308 0.62 -9.93 -2.53
N PRO A 309 -0.43 -10.52 -1.93
CA PRO A 309 -1.70 -10.72 -2.63
C PRO A 309 -2.19 -9.42 -3.27
N ALA A 310 -2.89 -9.53 -4.40
CA ALA A 310 -3.39 -8.36 -5.12
C ALA A 310 -4.59 -7.72 -4.41
N TYR A 311 -4.68 -6.40 -4.44
CA TYR A 311 -5.74 -5.61 -3.83
C TYR A 311 -6.09 -4.41 -4.70
N ASP A 312 -7.19 -3.72 -4.39
CA ASP A 312 -7.70 -2.57 -5.15
C ASP A 312 -7.96 -2.91 -6.64
N LEU A 313 -8.47 -4.12 -6.88
CA LEU A 313 -8.79 -4.66 -8.19
C LEU A 313 -10.24 -4.29 -8.58
N THR A 314 -10.48 -3.01 -8.83
CA THR A 314 -11.81 -2.52 -9.17
C THR A 314 -11.76 -1.69 -10.43
N ARG A 315 -12.77 -1.82 -11.30
CA ARG A 315 -12.88 -0.98 -12.47
C ARG A 315 -12.87 0.50 -12.08
N CYS A 316 -11.98 1.26 -12.69
CA CYS A 316 -11.85 2.69 -12.53
C CYS A 316 -11.56 3.33 -13.87
N THR A 317 -12.53 4.04 -14.44
CA THR A 317 -12.42 4.58 -15.81
C THR A 317 -11.80 5.97 -15.87
N GLU A 318 -11.68 6.66 -14.74
CA GLU A 318 -11.22 8.05 -14.72
C GLU A 318 -9.70 8.16 -14.87
N GLY A 319 -8.93 7.42 -14.07
CA GLY A 319 -7.47 7.35 -14.17
C GLY A 319 -6.75 8.70 -14.24
N TYR A 320 -5.52 8.69 -14.73
CA TYR A 320 -4.76 9.91 -15.02
C TYR A 320 -5.05 10.38 -16.45
N ASN A 321 -5.80 11.47 -16.59
CA ASN A 321 -6.23 11.99 -17.91
C ASN A 321 -6.94 10.92 -18.79
N GLY A 322 -7.62 9.97 -18.18
CA GLY A 322 -8.27 8.86 -18.88
C GLY A 322 -7.36 7.70 -19.26
N GLU A 323 -6.10 7.72 -18.82
CA GLU A 323 -5.12 6.63 -19.02
C GLU A 323 -4.89 5.84 -17.73
N HIS A 324 -4.30 4.67 -17.85
CA HIS A 324 -3.80 3.90 -16.72
C HIS A 324 -2.68 4.65 -15.99
N ALA A 325 -2.64 4.55 -14.67
CA ALA A 325 -1.57 5.12 -13.85
C ALA A 325 -0.22 4.41 -14.09
N THR A 326 -0.25 3.15 -14.52
CA THR A 326 0.93 2.36 -14.89
C THR A 326 0.91 2.05 -16.39
N SER A 327 1.92 2.51 -17.13
CA SER A 327 2.03 2.24 -18.58
C SER A 327 2.49 0.79 -18.86
N VAL A 328 2.27 0.34 -20.10
CA VAL A 328 2.82 -0.91 -20.62
C VAL A 328 3.72 -0.60 -21.80
N ASN A 329 4.98 -1.00 -21.73
CA ASN A 329 5.98 -0.76 -22.79
C ASN A 329 6.09 0.74 -23.16
N GLY A 330 5.91 1.64 -22.19
CA GLY A 330 5.98 3.09 -22.36
C GLY A 330 4.74 3.74 -22.96
N THR A 331 3.62 3.02 -23.10
CA THR A 331 2.37 3.56 -23.62
C THR A 331 1.19 3.39 -22.66
N GLY A 332 0.30 4.38 -22.60
CA GLY A 332 -0.97 4.31 -21.88
C GLY A 332 -2.08 3.59 -22.66
N HIS A 333 -1.85 3.30 -23.95
CA HIS A 333 -2.78 2.60 -24.85
C HIS A 333 -2.09 1.37 -25.49
N PRO A 334 -1.75 0.34 -24.71
CA PRO A 334 -1.01 -0.79 -25.18
C PRO A 334 -1.82 -1.65 -26.18
N THR A 335 -1.10 -2.19 -27.15
CA THR A 335 -1.57 -3.22 -28.06
C THR A 335 -1.22 -4.61 -27.55
N MET A 336 -1.71 -5.65 -28.22
CA MET A 336 -1.30 -7.03 -27.94
C MET A 336 0.23 -7.22 -28.01
N ASP A 337 0.88 -6.56 -28.97
CA ASP A 337 2.32 -6.66 -29.16
C ASP A 337 3.09 -5.99 -27.99
N ASP A 338 2.56 -4.96 -27.37
CA ASP A 338 3.17 -4.32 -26.20
C ASP A 338 3.14 -5.25 -24.98
N PHE A 339 2.02 -5.93 -24.73
CA PHE A 339 1.95 -6.95 -23.68
C PHE A 339 2.94 -8.08 -23.91
N ILE A 340 3.02 -8.60 -25.13
CA ILE A 340 3.98 -9.64 -25.47
C ILE A 340 5.42 -9.16 -25.32
N ALA A 341 5.71 -7.93 -25.78
CA ALA A 341 7.03 -7.33 -25.64
C ALA A 341 7.48 -7.22 -24.17
N VAL A 342 6.57 -6.81 -23.28
CA VAL A 342 6.86 -6.75 -21.85
C VAL A 342 7.08 -8.15 -21.27
N GLY A 343 6.23 -9.13 -21.61
CA GLY A 343 6.39 -10.52 -21.16
C GLY A 343 7.69 -11.16 -21.63
N THR A 344 8.10 -10.93 -22.87
CA THR A 344 9.36 -11.48 -23.41
C THR A 344 10.60 -10.86 -22.76
N LYS A 345 10.55 -9.59 -22.34
CA LYS A 345 11.63 -8.94 -21.58
C LYS A 345 11.91 -9.65 -20.24
N ILE A 346 10.88 -10.21 -19.60
CA ILE A 346 11.00 -10.99 -18.37
C ILE A 346 11.16 -12.50 -18.60
N ARG A 347 11.50 -12.89 -19.82
CA ARG A 347 11.78 -14.27 -20.26
C ARG A 347 10.57 -15.21 -20.33
N LEU A 348 9.35 -14.70 -20.38
CA LEU A 348 8.21 -15.51 -20.81
C LEU A 348 8.32 -15.76 -22.32
N SER A 349 7.97 -16.98 -22.75
CA SER A 349 7.85 -17.24 -24.20
C SER A 349 6.64 -16.47 -24.77
N GLU A 350 6.71 -16.09 -26.03
CA GLU A 350 5.58 -15.43 -26.71
C GLU A 350 4.29 -16.27 -26.62
N LYS A 351 4.43 -17.59 -26.77
CA LYS A 351 3.31 -18.51 -26.58
C LYS A 351 2.71 -18.38 -25.18
N ARG A 352 3.53 -18.39 -24.11
CA ARG A 352 3.04 -18.26 -22.73
C ARG A 352 2.37 -16.91 -22.49
N CYS A 353 2.92 -15.83 -23.05
CA CYS A 353 2.27 -14.52 -23.00
C CYS A 353 0.87 -14.55 -23.60
N ARG A 354 0.72 -15.14 -24.79
CA ARG A 354 -0.59 -15.28 -25.48
C ARG A 354 -1.54 -16.16 -24.68
N ASP A 355 -1.07 -17.28 -24.15
CA ASP A 355 -1.87 -18.19 -23.33
C ASP A 355 -2.42 -17.47 -22.10
N ILE A 356 -1.59 -16.70 -21.35
CA ILE A 356 -2.02 -15.93 -20.17
C ILE A 356 -3.04 -14.85 -20.55
N ILE A 357 -2.81 -14.12 -21.65
CA ILE A 357 -3.73 -13.07 -22.11
C ILE A 357 -5.10 -13.69 -22.44
N GLU A 358 -5.14 -14.83 -23.12
CA GLU A 358 -6.40 -15.47 -23.46
C GLU A 358 -7.09 -16.07 -22.23
N GLU A 359 -6.35 -16.74 -21.33
CA GLU A 359 -6.88 -17.25 -20.04
C GLU A 359 -7.62 -16.14 -19.26
N VAL A 360 -6.97 -14.97 -19.08
CA VAL A 360 -7.56 -13.85 -18.35
C VAL A 360 -8.73 -13.25 -19.13
N ARG A 361 -8.60 -13.09 -20.44
CA ARG A 361 -9.63 -12.52 -21.31
C ARG A 361 -10.91 -13.35 -21.33
N GLU A 362 -10.79 -14.67 -21.47
CA GLU A 362 -11.95 -15.57 -21.44
C GLU A 362 -12.72 -15.43 -20.12
N THR A 363 -12.00 -15.35 -18.98
CA THR A 363 -12.63 -15.17 -17.67
C THR A 363 -13.31 -13.83 -17.53
N VAL A 364 -12.61 -12.73 -17.90
CA VAL A 364 -13.15 -11.35 -17.76
C VAL A 364 -14.36 -11.11 -18.65
N LEU A 365 -14.38 -11.68 -19.87
CA LEU A 365 -15.48 -11.51 -20.83
C LEU A 365 -16.60 -12.53 -20.69
N SER A 366 -16.47 -13.55 -19.84
CA SER A 366 -17.53 -14.52 -19.58
C SER A 366 -18.73 -13.82 -18.93
N PRO A 367 -19.97 -14.10 -19.36
CA PRO A 367 -21.16 -13.60 -18.71
C PRO A 367 -21.20 -14.08 -17.24
N GLN A 368 -21.24 -13.17 -16.28
CA GLN A 368 -21.41 -13.46 -14.85
C GLN A 368 -22.87 -13.44 -14.45
#